data_e564dbdaea8169b25e4df97220c83ead
#
_entry.id   e564dbdaea8169b25e4df97220c83ead
#
_cell.length_a   1.000
_cell.length_b   1.000
_cell.length_c   1.000
_cell.angle_alpha   90.00
_cell.angle_beta   90.00
_cell.angle_gamma   90.00
#
_symmetry.space_group_name_H-M   'P 1'
#
loop_
_entity.id
_entity.type
_entity.pdbx_description
1 polymer ?
#
loop_
_entity_poly.entity_id
_entity_poly.type
_entity_poly.pdbx_seq_one_letter_code
_entity_poly.pdbx_strand_id
1 'polypeptide(L)'
;MLTRRQLHTSRGDIKLEVFCESVPKTAENFLALCASDYYNGSPFHRLIPNFMVQTGSPASDPKSKASATIYDTPNQLFEDEIRPALRHNSRGIVSMANKGVNSNGSQFFITFAPAPHLDGKNTVFGKVLEGTEVLDELEKLEVDKKSRPKEKVEIKSVTMHANPLAG
;
A
#
# COMPACT_ATOMS: atom_id res chain seq x y z
N MET A 1 9.90 16.88 4.41
CA MET A 1 10.85 15.93 3.79
C MET A 1 10.08 14.91 2.96
N LEU A 2 10.48 14.72 1.72
CA LEU A 2 9.87 13.73 0.86
C LEU A 2 10.57 12.39 1.05
N THR A 3 9.81 11.36 1.39
CA THR A 3 10.34 10.02 1.57
C THR A 3 9.83 9.14 0.43
N ARG A 4 10.74 8.48 -0.24
CA ARG A 4 10.44 7.66 -1.40
C ARG A 4 10.83 6.21 -1.17
N ARG A 5 10.01 5.32 -1.67
CA ARG A 5 10.25 3.87 -1.65
C ARG A 5 9.99 3.31 -3.03
N GLN A 6 10.78 2.35 -3.42
CA GLN A 6 10.58 1.66 -4.69
C GLN A 6 10.19 0.21 -4.41
N LEU A 7 9.00 -0.17 -4.85
CA LEU A 7 8.52 -1.53 -4.77
C LEU A 7 8.97 -2.28 -6.02
N HIS A 8 9.76 -3.33 -5.84
CA HIS A 8 10.17 -4.20 -6.93
C HIS A 8 9.15 -5.33 -7.02
N THR A 9 8.23 -5.21 -7.96
CA THR A 9 7.15 -6.19 -8.12
C THR A 9 7.47 -7.20 -9.23
N SER A 10 6.69 -8.26 -9.27
CA SER A 10 6.80 -9.28 -10.35
C SER A 10 6.57 -8.70 -11.74
N ARG A 11 5.95 -7.52 -11.84
CA ARG A 11 5.62 -6.88 -13.12
C ARG A 11 6.41 -5.60 -13.39
N GLY A 12 7.37 -5.27 -12.52
CA GLY A 12 8.18 -4.08 -12.64
C GLY A 12 8.17 -3.23 -11.39
N ASP A 13 8.81 -2.08 -11.46
CA ASP A 13 9.02 -1.22 -10.30
C ASP A 13 7.96 -0.13 -10.19
N ILE A 14 7.54 0.12 -8.96
CA ILE A 14 6.61 1.21 -8.62
C ILE A 14 7.30 2.08 -7.58
N LYS A 15 7.49 3.36 -7.89
CA LYS A 15 8.08 4.31 -6.95
C LYS A 15 6.96 5.07 -6.25
N LEU A 16 7.00 5.06 -4.93
CA LEU A 16 6.02 5.73 -4.06
C LEU A 16 6.65 6.92 -3.35
N GLU A 17 5.86 7.97 -3.18
CA GLU A 17 6.12 9.05 -2.23
C GLU A 17 5.25 8.82 -1.01
N VAL A 18 5.85 8.88 0.19
CA VAL A 18 5.15 8.69 1.45
C VAL A 18 5.01 10.04 2.17
N PHE A 19 3.81 10.37 2.61
CA PHE A 19 3.49 11.67 3.22
C PHE A 19 3.80 11.67 4.72
N CYS A 20 5.08 11.67 5.07
CA CYS A 20 5.54 11.52 6.45
C CYS A 20 5.06 12.61 7.39
N GLU A 21 4.93 13.84 6.92
CA GLU A 21 4.52 14.96 7.77
C GLU A 21 3.01 14.98 8.01
N SER A 22 2.24 14.60 7.00
CA SER A 22 0.78 14.62 7.07
C SER A 22 0.21 13.46 7.88
N VAL A 23 0.81 12.27 7.76
CA VAL A 23 0.34 11.07 8.42
C VAL A 23 1.52 10.33 9.09
N PRO A 24 2.11 10.93 10.12
CA PRO A 24 3.37 10.45 10.69
C PRO A 24 3.32 9.03 11.23
N LYS A 25 2.23 8.63 11.86
CA LYS A 25 2.12 7.29 12.43
C LYS A 25 1.98 6.21 11.36
N THR A 26 1.15 6.47 10.37
CA THR A 26 0.99 5.57 9.21
C THR A 26 2.30 5.44 8.45
N ALA A 27 2.97 6.58 8.21
CA ALA A 27 4.25 6.60 7.50
C ALA A 27 5.32 5.83 8.27
N GLU A 28 5.44 6.05 9.58
CA GLU A 28 6.40 5.34 10.42
C GLU A 28 6.21 3.84 10.35
N ASN A 29 4.96 3.37 10.48
CA ASN A 29 4.66 1.96 10.41
C ASN A 29 5.04 1.36 9.03
N PHE A 30 4.61 2.02 7.96
CA PHE A 30 4.90 1.56 6.60
C PHE A 30 6.41 1.50 6.34
N LEU A 31 7.13 2.57 6.68
CA LEU A 31 8.56 2.66 6.43
C LEU A 31 9.35 1.63 7.25
N ALA A 32 8.95 1.40 8.50
CA ALA A 32 9.60 0.41 9.34
C ALA A 32 9.36 -1.01 8.82
N LEU A 33 8.15 -1.30 8.35
CA LEU A 33 7.85 -2.60 7.75
C LEU A 33 8.65 -2.80 6.45
N CYS A 34 8.83 -1.75 5.66
CA CYS A 34 9.70 -1.80 4.48
C CYS A 34 11.14 -2.13 4.89
N ALA A 35 11.66 -1.45 5.91
CA ALA A 35 13.04 -1.61 6.35
C ALA A 35 13.32 -2.98 6.96
N SER A 36 12.31 -3.63 7.52
CA SER A 36 12.44 -4.96 8.13
C SER A 36 12.17 -6.10 7.14
N ASP A 37 12.04 -5.80 5.86
CA ASP A 37 11.74 -6.77 4.80
C ASP A 37 10.38 -7.48 4.98
N TYR A 38 9.49 -6.90 5.77
CA TYR A 38 8.17 -7.47 6.04
C TYR A 38 7.37 -7.69 4.75
N TYR A 39 7.48 -6.76 3.79
CA TYR A 39 6.73 -6.83 2.54
C TYR A 39 7.36 -7.73 1.48
N ASN A 40 8.54 -8.28 1.72
CA ASN A 40 9.18 -9.17 0.75
C ASN A 40 8.35 -10.44 0.55
N GLY A 41 7.94 -10.69 -0.69
CA GLY A 41 7.07 -11.81 -1.02
C GLY A 41 5.59 -11.56 -0.76
N SER A 42 5.21 -10.36 -0.37
CA SER A 42 3.81 -10.00 -0.14
C SER A 42 3.01 -10.08 -1.44
N PRO A 43 1.93 -10.88 -1.50
CA PRO A 43 1.16 -11.02 -2.74
C PRO A 43 0.22 -9.84 -2.96
N PHE A 44 -0.03 -9.54 -4.22
CA PHE A 44 -1.16 -8.70 -4.61
C PHE A 44 -2.39 -9.61 -4.62
N HIS A 45 -3.08 -9.68 -3.50
CA HIS A 45 -4.09 -10.69 -3.24
C HIS A 45 -5.53 -10.29 -3.58
N ARG A 46 -5.73 -9.01 -3.91
CA ARG A 46 -7.05 -8.51 -4.30
C ARG A 46 -6.89 -7.46 -5.37
N LEU A 47 -7.59 -7.63 -6.49
CA LEU A 47 -7.50 -6.73 -7.63
C LEU A 47 -8.88 -6.56 -8.24
N ILE A 48 -9.32 -5.30 -8.29
CA ILE A 48 -10.59 -4.94 -8.91
C ILE A 48 -10.31 -3.87 -9.96
N PRO A 49 -10.43 -4.19 -11.25
CA PRO A 49 -10.21 -3.21 -12.33
C PRO A 49 -11.06 -1.96 -12.11
N ASN A 50 -10.53 -0.80 -12.46
CA ASN A 50 -11.16 0.50 -12.29
C ASN A 50 -11.36 0.91 -10.83
N PHE A 51 -10.80 0.15 -9.87
CA PHE A 51 -10.89 0.47 -8.45
C PHE A 51 -9.52 0.46 -7.79
N MET A 52 -8.97 -0.71 -7.47
CA MET A 52 -7.70 -0.77 -6.73
C MET A 52 -7.04 -2.14 -6.81
N VAL A 53 -5.75 -2.20 -6.41
CA VAL A 53 -5.03 -3.43 -6.14
C VAL A 53 -4.52 -3.39 -4.70
N GLN A 54 -4.74 -4.47 -3.95
CA GLN A 54 -4.40 -4.56 -2.52
C GLN A 54 -3.30 -5.57 -2.27
N THR A 55 -2.41 -5.23 -1.36
CA THR A 55 -1.25 -6.03 -0.99
C THR A 55 -0.90 -5.75 0.49
N GLY A 56 0.22 -6.27 0.95
CA GLY A 56 0.77 -5.92 2.26
C GLY A 56 0.61 -6.98 3.35
N SER A 57 0.07 -8.16 3.02
CA SER A 57 0.13 -9.30 3.94
C SER A 57 1.50 -9.97 3.85
N PRO A 58 1.98 -10.62 4.93
CA PRO A 58 3.29 -11.28 4.86
C PRO A 58 3.26 -12.50 3.93
N ALA A 59 4.42 -12.82 3.35
CA ALA A 59 4.57 -13.96 2.45
C ALA A 59 4.17 -15.30 3.09
N SER A 60 4.31 -15.40 4.41
CA SER A 60 3.99 -16.60 5.17
C SER A 60 2.49 -16.86 5.34
N ASP A 61 1.64 -15.89 4.95
CA ASP A 61 0.20 -16.02 5.08
C ASP A 61 -0.45 -16.26 3.72
N PRO A 62 -0.73 -17.53 3.35
CA PRO A 62 -1.28 -17.86 2.04
C PRO A 62 -2.70 -17.36 1.82
N LYS A 63 -3.41 -17.03 2.90
CA LYS A 63 -4.79 -16.52 2.80
C LYS A 63 -4.85 -15.00 2.82
N SER A 64 -3.71 -14.34 2.96
CA SER A 64 -3.58 -12.88 2.97
C SER A 64 -4.50 -12.19 3.99
N LYS A 65 -4.63 -12.81 5.16
CA LYS A 65 -5.47 -12.28 6.25
C LYS A 65 -4.66 -11.55 7.30
N ALA A 66 -3.37 -11.88 7.42
CA ALA A 66 -2.51 -11.29 8.44
C ALA A 66 -2.20 -9.83 8.13
N SER A 67 -2.15 -9.05 9.17
CA SER A 67 -1.79 -7.65 9.13
C SER A 67 -1.13 -7.33 10.46
N ALA A 68 0.03 -6.68 10.42
CA ALA A 68 0.78 -6.40 11.63
C ALA A 68 1.24 -4.95 11.63
N THR A 69 1.60 -4.46 12.79
CA THR A 69 2.18 -3.13 12.95
C THR A 69 3.41 -3.19 13.84
N ILE A 70 4.16 -2.09 13.85
CA ILE A 70 5.27 -1.92 14.76
C ILE A 70 4.81 -1.48 16.15
N TYR A 71 3.52 -1.23 16.32
CA TYR A 71 2.97 -0.67 17.56
C TYR A 71 2.51 -1.76 18.51
N ASP A 72 2.80 -1.55 19.80
CA ASP A 72 2.39 -2.47 20.86
C ASP A 72 0.98 -2.10 21.34
N THR A 73 -0.01 -2.45 20.54
CA THR A 73 -1.41 -2.28 20.87
C THR A 73 -2.06 -3.64 21.07
N PRO A 74 -3.15 -3.74 21.85
CA PRO A 74 -3.77 -5.05 22.16
C PRO A 74 -4.16 -5.86 20.93
N ASN A 75 -4.59 -5.20 19.85
CA ASN A 75 -4.98 -5.86 18.60
C ASN A 75 -3.95 -5.71 17.50
N GLN A 76 -2.80 -5.09 17.79
CA GLN A 76 -1.72 -4.78 16.83
C GLN A 76 -2.18 -3.94 15.63
N LEU A 77 -3.16 -3.07 15.86
CA LEU A 77 -3.68 -2.14 14.87
C LEU A 77 -3.50 -0.72 15.38
N PHE A 78 -3.61 0.26 14.48
CA PHE A 78 -3.46 1.66 14.88
C PHE A 78 -4.57 2.53 14.29
N GLU A 79 -4.73 3.72 14.85
CA GLU A 79 -5.80 4.65 14.53
C GLU A 79 -5.64 5.27 13.14
N ASP A 80 -6.76 5.71 12.58
CA ASP A 80 -6.80 6.43 11.32
C ASP A 80 -6.15 7.81 11.46
N GLU A 81 -5.51 8.25 10.38
CA GLU A 81 -5.01 9.62 10.25
C GLU A 81 -5.66 10.26 9.02
N ILE A 82 -6.94 10.59 9.17
CA ILE A 82 -7.72 11.20 8.08
C ILE A 82 -7.36 12.67 7.96
N ARG A 83 -6.95 13.09 6.75
CA ARG A 83 -6.61 14.47 6.45
C ARG A 83 -7.49 14.92 5.28
N PRO A 84 -8.26 16.01 5.43
CA PRO A 84 -9.16 16.49 4.37
C PRO A 84 -8.45 16.78 3.05
N ALA A 85 -7.17 17.18 3.10
CA ALA A 85 -6.38 17.46 1.90
C ALA A 85 -5.92 16.20 1.17
N LEU A 86 -5.96 15.03 1.81
CA LEU A 86 -5.51 13.77 1.24
C LEU A 86 -6.73 12.91 0.88
N ARG A 87 -7.03 12.87 -0.41
CA ARG A 87 -8.23 12.22 -0.91
C ARG A 87 -7.88 11.17 -1.98
N HIS A 88 -8.82 10.26 -2.20
CA HIS A 88 -8.73 9.26 -3.27
C HIS A 88 -9.25 9.87 -4.58
N ASN A 89 -8.52 10.85 -5.09
CA ASN A 89 -9.00 11.70 -6.19
C ASN A 89 -8.34 11.42 -7.54
N SER A 90 -7.51 10.39 -7.63
CA SER A 90 -6.84 10.03 -8.88
C SER A 90 -6.33 8.59 -8.85
N ARG A 91 -5.86 8.12 -10.01
CA ARG A 91 -5.12 6.86 -10.13
C ARG A 91 -3.77 7.00 -9.42
N GLY A 92 -3.35 5.96 -8.71
CA GLY A 92 -2.03 5.92 -8.07
C GLY A 92 -2.00 6.46 -6.64
N ILE A 93 -3.14 6.62 -5.99
CA ILE A 93 -3.19 6.99 -4.57
C ILE A 93 -2.95 5.76 -3.73
N VAL A 94 -2.07 5.88 -2.73
CA VAL A 94 -1.72 4.79 -1.82
C VAL A 94 -2.42 5.02 -0.47
N SER A 95 -3.20 4.05 -0.05
CA SER A 95 -4.08 4.18 1.11
C SER A 95 -4.09 2.90 1.94
N MET A 96 -4.35 3.02 3.24
CA MET A 96 -4.40 1.86 4.13
C MET A 96 -5.69 1.08 3.97
N ALA A 97 -5.57 -0.23 3.85
CA ALA A 97 -6.72 -1.12 3.96
C ALA A 97 -7.12 -1.22 5.44
N ASN A 98 -8.42 -1.31 5.70
CA ASN A 98 -8.93 -1.48 7.07
C ASN A 98 -10.23 -2.29 7.06
N LYS A 99 -10.67 -2.66 8.26
CA LYS A 99 -11.94 -3.37 8.47
C LYS A 99 -12.89 -2.54 9.34
N GLY A 100 -12.77 -1.24 9.26
CA GLY A 100 -13.55 -0.29 10.04
C GLY A 100 -12.66 0.79 10.64
N VAL A 101 -13.23 1.58 11.53
CA VAL A 101 -12.53 2.70 12.17
C VAL A 101 -11.33 2.20 12.99
N ASN A 102 -10.19 2.87 12.84
CA ASN A 102 -8.99 2.62 13.64
C ASN A 102 -8.51 1.16 13.58
N SER A 103 -8.53 0.56 12.40
CA SER A 103 -8.11 -0.82 12.21
C SER A 103 -6.99 -0.98 11.18
N ASN A 104 -6.04 -0.05 11.16
CA ASN A 104 -4.91 -0.07 10.23
C ASN A 104 -3.84 -1.05 10.70
N GLY A 105 -3.37 -1.87 9.77
CA GLY A 105 -2.30 -2.83 10.00
C GLY A 105 -1.17 -2.65 9.00
N SER A 106 -0.82 -3.71 8.27
CA SER A 106 0.21 -3.67 7.24
C SER A 106 -0.34 -3.56 5.83
N GLN A 107 -1.58 -3.98 5.61
CA GLN A 107 -2.14 -4.04 4.26
C GLN A 107 -2.51 -2.66 3.74
N PHE A 108 -2.24 -2.44 2.46
CA PHE A 108 -2.54 -1.19 1.78
C PHE A 108 -2.98 -1.47 0.35
N PHE A 109 -3.52 -0.45 -0.32
CA PHE A 109 -3.93 -0.58 -1.70
C PHE A 109 -3.49 0.65 -2.51
N ILE A 110 -3.43 0.46 -3.81
CA ILE A 110 -3.12 1.51 -4.78
C ILE A 110 -4.34 1.63 -5.70
N THR A 111 -4.86 2.85 -5.86
CA THR A 111 -6.05 3.07 -6.68
C THR A 111 -5.73 2.99 -8.17
N PHE A 112 -6.67 2.46 -8.94
CA PHE A 112 -6.65 2.50 -10.40
C PHE A 112 -7.47 3.66 -10.95
N ALA A 113 -8.34 4.26 -10.12
CA ALA A 113 -9.23 5.35 -10.51
C ALA A 113 -9.63 6.13 -9.26
N PRO A 114 -10.20 7.34 -9.40
CA PRO A 114 -10.74 8.04 -8.24
C PRO A 114 -11.75 7.19 -7.48
N ALA A 115 -11.68 7.23 -6.16
CA ALA A 115 -12.54 6.46 -5.27
C ALA A 115 -13.06 7.35 -4.14
N PRO A 116 -13.86 8.36 -4.43
CA PRO A 116 -14.29 9.35 -3.43
C PRO A 116 -15.11 8.77 -2.29
N HIS A 117 -15.71 7.60 -2.48
CA HIS A 117 -16.46 6.91 -1.42
C HIS A 117 -15.55 6.43 -0.27
N LEU A 118 -14.23 6.42 -0.46
CA LEU A 118 -13.27 6.05 0.57
C LEU A 118 -12.73 7.24 1.35
N ASP A 119 -13.00 8.45 0.90
CA ASP A 119 -12.55 9.66 1.60
C ASP A 119 -13.18 9.73 2.98
N GLY A 120 -12.35 10.00 3.99
CA GLY A 120 -12.78 10.01 5.37
C GLY A 120 -12.85 8.65 6.04
N LYS A 121 -12.65 7.55 5.30
CA LYS A 121 -12.73 6.18 5.82
C LYS A 121 -11.39 5.46 5.84
N ASN A 122 -10.55 5.72 4.85
CA ASN A 122 -9.24 5.09 4.71
C ASN A 122 -8.16 6.15 4.75
N THR A 123 -7.06 5.84 5.44
CA THR A 123 -5.93 6.78 5.57
C THR A 123 -5.10 6.77 4.30
N VAL A 124 -5.14 7.88 3.56
CA VAL A 124 -4.25 8.12 2.42
C VAL A 124 -2.88 8.47 2.97
N PHE A 125 -1.83 7.75 2.54
CA PHE A 125 -0.49 8.01 3.06
C PHE A 125 0.59 8.19 1.99
N GLY A 126 0.24 8.07 0.73
CA GLY A 126 1.23 8.24 -0.34
C GLY A 126 0.61 8.31 -1.72
N LYS A 127 1.48 8.40 -2.72
CA LYS A 127 1.09 8.38 -4.13
C LYS A 127 2.18 7.73 -4.96
N VAL A 128 1.80 7.20 -6.10
CA VAL A 128 2.74 6.66 -7.09
C VAL A 128 3.37 7.81 -7.85
N LEU A 129 4.71 7.84 -7.88
CA LEU A 129 5.49 8.81 -8.64
C LEU A 129 5.87 8.27 -10.02
N GLU A 130 6.31 7.00 -10.07
CA GLU A 130 6.73 6.33 -11.29
C GLU A 130 6.22 4.89 -11.26
N GLY A 131 5.98 4.31 -12.44
CA GLY A 131 5.50 2.94 -12.54
C GLY A 131 4.03 2.85 -12.92
N THR A 132 3.46 3.89 -13.53
CA THR A 132 2.06 3.84 -13.99
C THR A 132 1.84 2.72 -15.00
N GLU A 133 2.84 2.40 -15.82
CA GLU A 133 2.80 1.27 -16.76
C GLU A 133 2.71 -0.07 -16.01
N VAL A 134 3.29 -0.16 -14.82
CA VAL A 134 3.18 -1.36 -13.98
C VAL A 134 1.77 -1.49 -13.42
N LEU A 135 1.16 -0.37 -13.01
CA LEU A 135 -0.24 -0.36 -12.60
C LEU A 135 -1.16 -0.83 -13.75
N ASP A 136 -0.88 -0.40 -14.98
CA ASP A 136 -1.63 -0.84 -16.14
C ASP A 136 -1.52 -2.36 -16.33
N GLU A 137 -0.32 -2.91 -16.17
CA GLU A 137 -0.10 -4.36 -16.28
C GLU A 137 -0.82 -5.12 -15.17
N LEU A 138 -0.77 -4.62 -13.93
CA LEU A 138 -1.50 -5.24 -12.83
C LEU A 138 -3.00 -5.24 -13.07
N GLU A 139 -3.54 -4.13 -13.55
CA GLU A 139 -4.99 -3.98 -13.77
C GLU A 139 -5.52 -4.97 -14.83
N LYS A 140 -4.68 -5.40 -15.75
CA LYS A 140 -5.05 -6.35 -16.81
C LYS A 140 -5.00 -7.80 -16.38
N LEU A 141 -4.47 -8.12 -15.20
CA LEU A 141 -4.34 -9.49 -14.74
C LEU A 141 -5.69 -10.14 -14.58
N GLU A 142 -5.77 -11.41 -14.97
CA GLU A 142 -6.96 -12.20 -14.80
C GLU A 142 -7.15 -12.56 -13.32
N VAL A 143 -8.38 -12.44 -12.84
CA VAL A 143 -8.71 -12.73 -11.43
C VAL A 143 -9.79 -13.81 -11.34
N ASP A 144 -9.85 -14.47 -10.18
CA ASP A 144 -10.86 -15.47 -9.87
C ASP A 144 -12.13 -14.81 -9.28
N LYS A 145 -13.07 -15.63 -8.80
CA LYS A 145 -14.34 -15.17 -8.24
C LYS A 145 -14.18 -14.32 -6.98
N LYS A 146 -13.03 -14.42 -6.32
CA LYS A 146 -12.72 -13.65 -5.10
C LYS A 146 -11.82 -12.45 -5.39
N SER A 147 -11.70 -12.06 -6.65
CA SER A 147 -10.84 -10.95 -7.09
C SER A 147 -9.36 -11.18 -6.79
N ARG A 148 -8.92 -12.41 -6.75
CA ARG A 148 -7.51 -12.75 -6.57
C ARG A 148 -6.87 -12.99 -7.93
N PRO A 149 -5.69 -12.39 -8.21
CA PRO A 149 -4.97 -12.70 -9.44
C PRO A 149 -4.72 -14.20 -9.58
N LYS A 150 -4.99 -14.75 -10.76
CA LYS A 150 -4.76 -16.18 -11.03
C LYS A 150 -3.29 -16.51 -11.12
N GLU A 151 -2.45 -15.54 -11.54
CA GLU A 151 -1.00 -15.67 -11.51
C GLU A 151 -0.48 -15.17 -10.18
N LYS A 152 0.66 -15.73 -9.74
CA LYS A 152 1.35 -15.23 -8.56
C LYS A 152 2.04 -13.91 -8.90
N VAL A 153 1.58 -12.83 -8.30
CA VAL A 153 2.17 -11.49 -8.43
C VAL A 153 2.44 -10.98 -7.02
N GLU A 154 3.66 -10.51 -6.79
CA GLU A 154 4.09 -10.15 -5.45
C GLU A 154 5.05 -8.96 -5.45
N ILE A 155 5.23 -8.36 -4.27
CA ILE A 155 6.33 -7.45 -4.00
C ILE A 155 7.54 -8.33 -3.71
N LYS A 156 8.59 -8.24 -4.53
CA LYS A 156 9.81 -9.02 -4.33
C LYS A 156 10.66 -8.41 -3.22
N SER A 157 10.82 -7.10 -3.26
CA SER A 157 11.60 -6.34 -2.27
C SER A 157 11.23 -4.87 -2.34
N VAL A 158 11.72 -4.10 -1.37
CA VAL A 158 11.51 -2.65 -1.33
C VAL A 158 12.86 -1.96 -1.17
N THR A 159 13.13 -0.97 -2.00
CA THR A 159 14.36 -0.17 -1.93
C THR A 159 14.04 1.23 -1.43
N MET A 160 14.85 1.73 -0.53
CA MET A 160 14.79 3.11 -0.10
C MET A 160 15.56 3.99 -1.10
N HIS A 161 14.89 5.02 -1.62
CA HIS A 161 15.55 6.04 -2.41
C HIS A 161 15.93 7.20 -1.49
N ALA A 162 17.22 7.29 -1.19
CA ALA A 162 17.74 8.45 -0.48
C ALA A 162 17.65 9.67 -1.39
N ASN A 163 17.17 10.79 -0.84
CA ASN A 163 17.27 12.06 -1.52
C ASN A 163 18.63 12.68 -1.17
N PRO A 164 19.58 12.75 -2.09
CA PRO A 164 20.90 13.28 -1.76
C PRO A 164 20.90 14.73 -1.33
N LEU A 165 19.83 15.47 -1.65
CA LEU A 165 19.68 16.87 -1.20
C LEU A 165 19.05 16.97 0.18
N ALA A 166 18.39 15.93 0.65
CA ALA A 166 17.75 15.89 1.96
C ALA A 166 18.62 15.26 3.03
N GLY A 167 19.72 14.67 2.59
CA GLY A 167 20.57 14.02 3.52
C GLY A 167 21.77 13.85 3.54
#